data_fa33aeba8b561881c8ba0292707a1d10
#
_entry.id   fa33aeba8b561881c8ba0292707a1d10
#
_cell.length_a   1.000
_cell.length_b   1.000
_cell.length_c   1.000
_cell.angle_alpha   90.00
_cell.angle_beta   90.00
_cell.angle_gamma   90.00
#
_symmetry.space_group_name_H-M   'P 1'
#
loop_
_entity.id
_entity.type
_entity.pdbx_description
1 polymer ?
#
loop_
_entity_poly.entity_id
_entity_poly.type
_entity_poly.pdbx_seq_one_letter_code
_entity_poly.pdbx_strand_id
1 'polypeptide(L)'
;MKIFVILSVLCANLIAENRLSEKQAGEFVELALSGLNKEFPNKPGIFLKTAEDLKTPREISPVFFGHFDWHSSVHGHWTLVRLVRLFPKAEWSVKARAALDEKFTKEGLQKEADRLRRFKSFERMYGWAWALRLGIELRALDDEQGRKWAAAYLPVEEIIVANAKAYLPKLDWPIRCGFHPETAFPLGQMIDWSRATGDEEFEKLLIVKARQFYRGDRAYPVRYEPSGNDFFSAGLNEADLMRRVFTKDVYRKWLGLFFPAFDLGNLSQPVSVSDLKDGHLVHLVGLNLNRAWTMRGIAGALDGEEKEIFLVAAQKHEAAGLKDTFSGSYAGEHWLGSFAVYLLTGVGQ
;
A
#
# COMPACT_ATOMS: atom_id res chain seq x y z
N MET A 1 26.76 8.07 -49.66
CA MET A 1 25.36 8.06 -49.22
C MET A 1 25.24 7.06 -48.09
N LYS A 2 25.39 7.52 -46.84
CA LYS A 2 25.32 6.66 -45.62
C LYS A 2 23.90 6.72 -45.08
N ILE A 3 23.21 5.58 -45.10
CA ILE A 3 21.87 5.42 -44.53
C ILE A 3 22.03 5.27 -43.04
N PHE A 4 21.58 6.28 -42.28
CA PHE A 4 21.41 6.17 -40.83
C PHE A 4 20.12 5.37 -40.54
N VAL A 5 20.27 4.16 -40.04
CA VAL A 5 19.16 3.40 -39.45
C VAL A 5 18.99 3.91 -38.02
N ILE A 6 17.91 4.67 -37.79
CA ILE A 6 17.47 5.07 -36.46
C ILE A 6 16.78 3.86 -35.86
N LEU A 7 17.49 3.16 -34.95
CA LEU A 7 16.88 2.17 -34.06
C LEU A 7 16.05 2.92 -33.00
N SER A 8 14.74 3.01 -33.21
CA SER A 8 13.81 3.41 -32.14
C SER A 8 13.75 2.29 -31.12
N VAL A 9 14.45 2.50 -29.99
CA VAL A 9 14.27 1.69 -28.78
C VAL A 9 12.88 2.00 -28.25
N LEU A 10 11.91 1.14 -28.55
CA LEU A 10 10.66 1.10 -27.80
C LEU A 10 11.01 0.74 -26.35
N CYS A 11 11.02 1.73 -25.47
CA CYS A 11 10.85 1.49 -24.04
C CYS A 11 9.45 0.86 -23.86
N ALA A 12 9.41 -0.47 -23.81
CA ALA A 12 8.26 -1.17 -23.26
C ALA A 12 8.17 -0.78 -21.79
N ASN A 13 7.38 0.25 -21.48
CA ASN A 13 6.84 0.45 -20.15
C ASN A 13 6.10 -0.85 -19.83
N LEU A 14 6.65 -1.67 -18.95
CA LEU A 14 5.94 -2.74 -18.27
C LEU A 14 4.84 -2.06 -17.43
N ILE A 15 3.73 -1.69 -18.09
CA ILE A 15 2.49 -1.34 -17.42
C ILE A 15 2.09 -2.62 -16.72
N ALA A 16 2.15 -2.62 -15.40
CA ALA A 16 1.66 -3.72 -14.59
C ALA A 16 0.23 -4.04 -15.06
N GLU A 17 0.01 -5.28 -15.47
CA GLU A 17 -1.19 -5.69 -16.19
C GLU A 17 -2.41 -5.54 -15.27
N ASN A 18 -3.35 -4.66 -15.65
CA ASN A 18 -4.62 -4.55 -14.96
C ASN A 18 -5.44 -5.84 -15.25
N ARG A 19 -5.66 -6.63 -14.20
CA ARG A 19 -6.37 -7.91 -14.25
C ARG A 19 -7.83 -7.80 -13.81
N LEU A 20 -8.32 -6.57 -13.57
CA LEU A 20 -9.71 -6.29 -13.24
C LEU A 20 -10.55 -6.02 -14.49
N SER A 21 -11.70 -6.68 -14.59
CA SER A 21 -12.77 -6.25 -15.49
C SER A 21 -13.48 -5.01 -14.92
N GLU A 22 -14.14 -4.22 -15.77
CA GLU A 22 -14.92 -3.05 -15.35
C GLU A 22 -16.01 -3.43 -14.34
N LYS A 23 -16.65 -4.60 -14.51
CA LYS A 23 -17.68 -5.11 -13.60
C LYS A 23 -17.09 -5.36 -12.20
N GLN A 24 -15.99 -6.10 -12.12
CA GLN A 24 -15.31 -6.36 -10.83
C GLN A 24 -14.81 -5.07 -10.17
N ALA A 25 -14.29 -4.14 -10.96
CA ALA A 25 -13.90 -2.82 -10.48
C ALA A 25 -15.08 -2.08 -9.84
N GLY A 26 -16.27 -2.17 -10.44
CA GLY A 26 -17.51 -1.60 -9.89
C GLY A 26 -17.89 -2.19 -8.53
N GLU A 27 -17.69 -3.49 -8.31
CA GLU A 27 -17.95 -4.14 -7.03
C GLU A 27 -17.02 -3.57 -5.93
N PHE A 28 -15.74 -3.36 -6.22
CA PHE A 28 -14.79 -2.70 -5.29
C PHE A 28 -15.11 -1.22 -5.08
N VAL A 29 -15.60 -0.52 -6.10
CA VAL A 29 -16.07 0.87 -5.97
C VAL A 29 -17.23 0.96 -5.00
N GLU A 30 -18.26 0.11 -5.14
CA GLU A 30 -19.42 0.12 -4.22
C GLU A 30 -18.97 -0.21 -2.79
N LEU A 31 -18.05 -1.15 -2.61
CA LEU A 31 -17.48 -1.47 -1.31
C LEU A 31 -16.78 -0.25 -0.67
N ALA A 32 -15.91 0.44 -1.41
CA ALA A 32 -15.23 1.63 -0.93
C ALA A 32 -16.21 2.79 -0.63
N LEU A 33 -17.19 3.03 -1.50
CA LEU A 33 -18.22 4.06 -1.30
C LEU A 33 -19.07 3.79 -0.06
N SER A 34 -19.37 2.53 0.24
CA SER A 34 -20.18 2.15 1.42
C SER A 34 -19.52 2.56 2.74
N GLY A 35 -18.19 2.56 2.79
CA GLY A 35 -17.42 2.95 3.97
C GLY A 35 -17.12 4.45 4.07
N LEU A 36 -17.11 5.18 2.95
CA LEU A 36 -16.56 6.54 2.86
C LEU A 36 -17.19 7.55 3.84
N ASN A 37 -18.49 7.43 4.09
CA ASN A 37 -19.26 8.27 4.99
C ASN A 37 -19.71 7.54 6.28
N LYS A 38 -19.30 6.30 6.48
CA LYS A 38 -19.67 5.50 7.63
C LYS A 38 -18.79 5.87 8.82
N GLU A 39 -19.33 6.74 9.68
CA GLU A 39 -18.59 7.28 10.82
C GLU A 39 -18.41 6.26 11.95
N PHE A 40 -19.36 5.34 12.14
CA PHE A 40 -19.32 4.32 13.20
C PHE A 40 -19.62 2.92 12.65
N PRO A 41 -18.98 1.85 13.24
CA PRO A 41 -17.97 1.88 14.31
C PRO A 41 -16.65 2.48 13.84
N ASN A 42 -15.88 3.11 14.76
CA ASN A 42 -14.62 3.77 14.40
C ASN A 42 -13.58 3.64 15.52
N LYS A 43 -12.32 3.51 15.12
CA LYS A 43 -11.14 3.51 15.99
C LYS A 43 -10.30 4.75 15.70
N PRO A 44 -10.54 5.89 16.36
CA PRO A 44 -9.94 7.18 15.98
C PRO A 44 -8.44 7.29 16.26
N GLY A 45 -7.84 6.37 17.01
CA GLY A 45 -6.39 6.32 17.26
C GLY A 45 -5.85 7.58 17.96
N ILE A 46 -6.65 8.23 18.83
CA ILE A 46 -6.26 9.44 19.54
C ILE A 46 -5.72 9.16 20.94
N PHE A 47 -4.84 10.06 21.41
CA PHE A 47 -4.41 10.10 22.80
C PHE A 47 -5.08 11.31 23.45
N LEU A 48 -5.97 11.06 24.41
CA LEU A 48 -6.68 12.08 25.16
C LEU A 48 -5.76 12.67 26.23
N LYS A 49 -5.54 13.97 26.18
CA LYS A 49 -4.81 14.72 27.22
C LYS A 49 -5.77 15.41 28.17
N THR A 50 -6.91 15.86 27.67
CA THR A 50 -7.96 16.56 28.40
C THR A 50 -9.34 16.13 27.91
N ALA A 51 -10.40 16.52 28.60
CA ALA A 51 -11.78 16.21 28.21
C ALA A 51 -12.16 16.85 26.86
N GLU A 52 -11.54 17.99 26.50
CA GLU A 52 -11.78 18.68 25.24
C GLU A 52 -11.25 17.90 24.01
N ASP A 53 -10.41 16.88 24.23
CA ASP A 53 -9.94 15.99 23.16
C ASP A 53 -11.01 14.95 22.75
N LEU A 54 -12.08 14.80 23.55
CA LEU A 54 -13.22 13.94 23.20
C LEU A 54 -14.04 14.58 22.08
N LYS A 55 -13.84 14.08 20.86
CA LYS A 55 -14.52 14.53 19.64
C LYS A 55 -14.94 13.33 18.82
N THR A 56 -15.96 13.53 17.99
CA THR A 56 -16.38 12.52 17.02
C THR A 56 -15.31 12.28 15.94
N PRO A 57 -15.29 11.11 15.30
CA PRO A 57 -14.35 10.85 14.20
C PRO A 57 -14.34 11.94 13.13
N ARG A 58 -15.50 12.44 12.72
CA ARG A 58 -15.66 13.52 11.73
C ARG A 58 -15.08 14.85 12.18
N GLU A 59 -15.21 15.19 13.45
CA GLU A 59 -14.62 16.41 14.01
C GLU A 59 -13.10 16.32 14.08
N ILE A 60 -12.57 15.09 14.30
CA ILE A 60 -11.14 14.81 14.38
C ILE A 60 -10.49 14.79 13.00
N SER A 61 -11.15 14.12 12.03
CA SER A 61 -10.65 13.87 10.67
C SER A 61 -11.77 14.12 9.67
N PRO A 62 -11.97 15.35 9.19
CA PRO A 62 -13.13 15.70 8.37
C PRO A 62 -13.14 15.03 7.00
N VAL A 63 -11.99 14.60 6.48
CA VAL A 63 -11.90 13.88 5.22
C VAL A 63 -11.87 12.37 5.44
N PHE A 64 -11.00 11.90 6.35
CA PHE A 64 -10.73 10.47 6.55
C PHE A 64 -11.39 9.90 7.81
N PHE A 65 -12.62 10.33 8.13
CA PHE A 65 -13.39 9.83 9.28
C PHE A 65 -14.15 8.54 8.99
N GLY A 66 -14.37 8.21 7.72
CA GLY A 66 -15.12 7.04 7.30
C GLY A 66 -14.35 5.72 7.48
N HIS A 67 -14.99 4.63 7.08
CA HIS A 67 -14.47 3.29 7.32
C HIS A 67 -14.30 3.01 8.83
N PHE A 68 -13.29 2.23 9.25
CA PHE A 68 -13.10 1.88 10.65
C PHE A 68 -12.07 2.76 11.36
N ASP A 69 -11.06 3.24 10.61
CA ASP A 69 -9.97 4.08 11.11
C ASP A 69 -9.42 4.98 9.98
N TRP A 70 -8.48 5.84 10.34
CA TRP A 70 -7.94 6.83 9.41
C TRP A 70 -7.27 6.16 8.19
N HIS A 71 -6.45 5.16 8.40
CA HIS A 71 -5.74 4.51 7.29
C HIS A 71 -6.67 3.70 6.39
N SER A 72 -7.67 3.01 6.92
CA SER A 72 -8.65 2.31 6.08
C SER A 72 -9.51 3.28 5.27
N SER A 73 -9.80 4.47 5.82
CA SER A 73 -10.42 5.54 5.03
C SER A 73 -9.52 6.00 3.89
N VAL A 74 -8.22 6.22 4.15
CA VAL A 74 -7.24 6.55 3.09
C VAL A 74 -7.17 5.45 2.03
N HIS A 75 -7.20 4.17 2.43
CA HIS A 75 -7.26 3.03 1.50
C HIS A 75 -8.50 3.10 0.59
N GLY A 76 -9.67 3.39 1.17
CA GLY A 76 -10.92 3.52 0.40
C GLY A 76 -10.84 4.65 -0.62
N HIS A 77 -10.31 5.82 -0.24
CA HIS A 77 -10.09 6.93 -1.15
C HIS A 77 -9.09 6.58 -2.26
N TRP A 78 -7.98 5.92 -1.90
CA TRP A 78 -7.02 5.43 -2.88
C TRP A 78 -7.67 4.46 -3.89
N THR A 79 -8.47 3.52 -3.41
CA THR A 79 -9.18 2.55 -4.24
C THR A 79 -10.07 3.27 -5.27
N LEU A 80 -10.85 4.26 -4.83
CA LEU A 80 -11.73 5.03 -5.71
C LEU A 80 -10.91 5.81 -6.77
N VAL A 81 -9.87 6.54 -6.37
CA VAL A 81 -9.03 7.30 -7.31
C VAL A 81 -8.35 6.36 -8.31
N ARG A 82 -7.82 5.22 -7.85
CA ARG A 82 -7.19 4.22 -8.70
C ARG A 82 -8.15 3.69 -9.76
N LEU A 83 -9.35 3.28 -9.34
CA LEU A 83 -10.33 2.68 -10.24
C LEU A 83 -10.93 3.72 -11.21
N VAL A 84 -11.22 4.93 -10.75
CA VAL A 84 -11.64 6.05 -11.61
C VAL A 84 -10.60 6.33 -12.70
N ARG A 85 -9.30 6.28 -12.38
CA ARG A 85 -8.23 6.48 -13.36
C ARG A 85 -8.15 5.35 -14.37
N LEU A 86 -8.31 4.09 -13.93
CA LEU A 86 -8.21 2.92 -14.80
C LEU A 86 -9.46 2.74 -15.67
N PHE A 87 -10.63 3.15 -15.19
CA PHE A 87 -11.90 3.01 -15.87
C PHE A 87 -12.68 4.35 -15.95
N PRO A 88 -12.11 5.37 -16.61
CA PRO A 88 -12.66 6.73 -16.58
C PRO A 88 -14.03 6.85 -17.24
N LYS A 89 -14.41 5.89 -18.09
CA LYS A 89 -15.70 5.87 -18.83
C LYS A 89 -16.75 4.97 -18.19
N ALA A 90 -16.42 4.26 -17.11
CA ALA A 90 -17.39 3.40 -16.43
C ALA A 90 -18.52 4.24 -15.81
N GLU A 91 -19.74 3.74 -15.86
CA GLU A 91 -20.91 4.43 -15.31
C GLU A 91 -20.74 4.80 -13.83
N TRP A 92 -20.21 3.86 -13.03
CA TRP A 92 -19.94 4.08 -11.61
C TRP A 92 -18.84 5.13 -11.36
N SER A 93 -18.00 5.45 -12.35
CA SER A 93 -16.94 6.48 -12.22
C SER A 93 -17.52 7.85 -11.91
N VAL A 94 -18.70 8.18 -12.42
CA VAL A 94 -19.41 9.45 -12.14
C VAL A 94 -19.74 9.57 -10.66
N LYS A 95 -20.32 8.53 -10.07
CA LYS A 95 -20.66 8.46 -8.63
C LYS A 95 -19.43 8.54 -7.75
N ALA A 96 -18.38 7.79 -8.11
CA ALA A 96 -17.11 7.78 -7.37
C ALA A 96 -16.43 9.17 -7.39
N ARG A 97 -16.41 9.85 -8.54
CA ARG A 97 -15.86 11.21 -8.68
C ARG A 97 -16.63 12.23 -7.86
N ALA A 98 -17.96 12.17 -7.86
CA ALA A 98 -18.79 13.07 -7.05
C ALA A 98 -18.50 12.90 -5.55
N ALA A 99 -18.42 11.65 -5.07
CA ALA A 99 -18.09 11.36 -3.68
C ALA A 99 -16.67 11.85 -3.27
N LEU A 100 -15.69 11.69 -4.16
CA LEU A 100 -14.32 12.19 -3.93
C LEU A 100 -14.27 13.73 -3.95
N ASP A 101 -15.05 14.40 -4.80
CA ASP A 101 -15.08 15.87 -4.87
C ASP A 101 -15.65 16.50 -3.59
N GLU A 102 -16.62 15.85 -2.96
CA GLU A 102 -17.14 16.24 -1.63
C GLU A 102 -16.08 16.12 -0.53
N LYS A 103 -15.16 15.15 -0.64
CA LYS A 103 -14.12 14.88 0.36
C LYS A 103 -12.87 15.73 0.18
N PHE A 104 -12.36 15.84 -1.04
CA PHE A 104 -11.08 16.49 -1.31
C PHE A 104 -11.21 18.01 -1.37
N THR A 105 -11.79 18.59 -0.31
CA THR A 105 -11.84 20.04 -0.14
C THR A 105 -10.53 20.57 0.41
N LYS A 106 -10.11 21.75 -0.03
CA LYS A 106 -8.89 22.41 0.45
C LYS A 106 -8.90 22.59 1.98
N GLU A 107 -10.05 23.00 2.54
CA GLU A 107 -10.21 23.21 3.98
C GLU A 107 -10.12 21.87 4.75
N GLY A 108 -10.80 20.83 4.31
CA GLY A 108 -10.80 19.53 4.96
C GLY A 108 -9.40 18.92 4.98
N LEU A 109 -8.70 18.93 3.84
CA LEU A 109 -7.34 18.40 3.71
C LEU A 109 -6.30 19.23 4.49
N GLN A 110 -6.50 20.53 4.62
CA GLN A 110 -5.67 21.37 5.51
C GLN A 110 -5.82 20.95 6.98
N LYS A 111 -7.05 20.65 7.44
CA LYS A 111 -7.29 20.14 8.81
C LYS A 111 -6.62 18.78 9.05
N GLU A 112 -6.62 17.87 8.04
CA GLU A 112 -5.88 16.60 8.11
C GLU A 112 -4.37 16.85 8.23
N ALA A 113 -3.81 17.75 7.44
CA ALA A 113 -2.40 18.12 7.52
C ALA A 113 -2.04 18.75 8.88
N ASP A 114 -2.90 19.61 9.43
CA ASP A 114 -2.69 20.24 10.75
C ASP A 114 -2.72 19.21 11.88
N ARG A 115 -3.59 18.19 11.76
CA ARG A 115 -3.61 17.05 12.68
C ARG A 115 -2.29 16.29 12.66
N LEU A 116 -1.80 15.90 11.47
CA LEU A 116 -0.51 15.21 11.29
C LEU A 116 0.68 16.06 11.80
N ARG A 117 0.60 17.38 11.66
CA ARG A 117 1.60 18.32 12.19
C ARG A 117 1.60 18.36 13.71
N ARG A 118 0.40 18.36 14.33
CA ARG A 118 0.23 18.37 15.79
C ARG A 118 0.61 17.03 16.42
N PHE A 119 0.26 15.91 15.79
CA PHE A 119 0.46 14.54 16.29
C PHE A 119 1.43 13.76 15.40
N LYS A 120 2.73 14.08 15.53
CA LYS A 120 3.81 13.57 14.65
C LYS A 120 4.00 12.07 14.62
N SER A 121 3.38 11.31 15.52
CA SER A 121 3.42 9.83 15.53
C SER A 121 2.09 9.19 15.11
N PHE A 122 1.08 10.00 14.82
CA PHE A 122 -0.21 9.51 14.36
C PHE A 122 -0.05 8.79 13.01
N GLU A 123 -0.57 7.57 12.92
CA GLU A 123 -0.53 6.71 11.72
C GLU A 123 0.88 6.31 11.22
N ARG A 124 1.89 6.45 12.06
CA ARG A 124 3.29 6.12 11.74
C ARG A 124 3.55 4.61 11.77
N MET A 125 4.04 3.98 10.70
CA MET A 125 4.31 4.55 9.37
C MET A 125 3.32 4.03 8.31
N TYR A 126 2.45 3.10 8.66
CA TYR A 126 1.53 2.43 7.76
C TYR A 126 0.54 3.40 7.09
N GLY A 127 -0.17 4.20 7.88
CA GLY A 127 -1.09 5.20 7.36
C GLY A 127 -0.40 6.25 6.50
N TRP A 128 0.83 6.67 6.88
CA TRP A 128 1.64 7.58 6.05
C TRP A 128 1.96 6.99 4.68
N ALA A 129 2.30 5.69 4.64
CA ALA A 129 2.62 4.98 3.41
C ALA A 129 1.41 4.97 2.45
N TRP A 130 0.24 4.65 2.95
CA TRP A 130 -0.99 4.66 2.16
C TRP A 130 -1.41 6.06 1.71
N ALA A 131 -1.22 7.07 2.57
CA ALA A 131 -1.49 8.44 2.19
C ALA A 131 -0.56 8.94 1.06
N LEU A 132 0.72 8.58 1.10
CA LEU A 132 1.64 8.87 0.01
C LEU A 132 1.29 8.07 -1.26
N ARG A 133 0.83 6.83 -1.14
CA ARG A 133 0.31 6.04 -2.27
C ARG A 133 -0.91 6.70 -2.91
N LEU A 134 -1.84 7.26 -2.11
CA LEU A 134 -2.95 8.06 -2.61
C LEU A 134 -2.45 9.29 -3.39
N GLY A 135 -1.43 9.98 -2.89
CA GLY A 135 -0.83 11.13 -3.57
C GLY A 135 -0.24 10.79 -4.95
N ILE A 136 0.42 9.62 -5.08
CA ILE A 136 0.88 9.12 -6.39
C ILE A 136 -0.29 8.97 -7.35
N GLU A 137 -1.39 8.37 -6.88
CA GLU A 137 -2.54 8.07 -7.72
C GLU A 137 -3.28 9.34 -8.16
N LEU A 138 -3.39 10.33 -7.25
CA LEU A 138 -3.97 11.64 -7.56
C LEU A 138 -3.17 12.38 -8.64
N ARG A 139 -1.83 12.34 -8.58
CA ARG A 139 -0.97 12.93 -9.62
C ARG A 139 -1.08 12.22 -10.97
N ALA A 140 -1.31 10.92 -10.93
CA ALA A 140 -1.44 10.11 -12.14
C ALA A 140 -2.81 10.27 -12.83
N LEU A 141 -3.80 10.85 -12.15
CA LEU A 141 -5.11 11.18 -12.72
C LEU A 141 -5.01 12.52 -13.48
N ASP A 142 -4.63 12.44 -14.76
CA ASP A 142 -4.31 13.60 -15.61
C ASP A 142 -5.57 14.22 -16.27
N ASP A 143 -6.49 14.69 -15.42
CA ASP A 143 -7.62 15.52 -15.83
C ASP A 143 -7.75 16.75 -14.90
N GLU A 144 -8.68 17.66 -15.18
CA GLU A 144 -8.88 18.88 -14.41
C GLU A 144 -9.23 18.59 -12.95
N GLN A 145 -10.11 17.63 -12.71
CA GLN A 145 -10.54 17.25 -11.37
C GLN A 145 -9.40 16.59 -10.59
N GLY A 146 -8.62 15.69 -11.21
CA GLY A 146 -7.44 15.06 -10.61
C GLY A 146 -6.38 16.07 -10.22
N ARG A 147 -6.09 17.06 -11.09
CA ARG A 147 -5.16 18.15 -10.76
C ARG A 147 -5.64 19.03 -9.60
N LYS A 148 -6.96 19.32 -9.53
CA LYS A 148 -7.56 20.06 -8.40
C LYS A 148 -7.40 19.28 -7.09
N TRP A 149 -7.69 17.98 -7.09
CA TRP A 149 -7.54 17.12 -5.90
C TRP A 149 -6.08 16.98 -5.47
N ALA A 150 -5.16 16.75 -6.41
CA ALA A 150 -3.74 16.65 -6.12
C ALA A 150 -3.21 17.94 -5.47
N ALA A 151 -3.60 19.10 -6.00
CA ALA A 151 -3.22 20.40 -5.43
C ALA A 151 -3.78 20.60 -4.00
N ALA A 152 -5.04 20.19 -3.76
CA ALA A 152 -5.64 20.26 -2.42
C ALA A 152 -4.99 19.28 -1.44
N TYR A 153 -4.52 18.11 -1.92
CA TYR A 153 -3.90 17.05 -1.12
C TYR A 153 -2.43 17.33 -0.72
N LEU A 154 -1.74 18.18 -1.47
CA LEU A 154 -0.31 18.47 -1.28
C LEU A 154 0.11 18.74 0.18
N PRO A 155 -0.64 19.53 1.02
CA PRO A 155 -0.26 19.76 2.41
C PRO A 155 -0.17 18.49 3.27
N VAL A 156 -0.98 17.47 2.95
CA VAL A 156 -0.97 16.15 3.64
C VAL A 156 0.33 15.40 3.31
N GLU A 157 0.74 15.39 2.04
CA GLU A 157 1.99 14.74 1.63
C GLU A 157 3.22 15.44 2.23
N GLU A 158 3.26 16.77 2.15
CA GLU A 158 4.38 17.57 2.68
C GLU A 158 4.63 17.31 4.16
N ILE A 159 3.56 17.28 4.98
CA ILE A 159 3.72 17.05 6.42
C ILE A 159 4.10 15.60 6.74
N ILE A 160 3.62 14.62 5.97
CA ILE A 160 4.02 13.21 6.12
C ILE A 160 5.51 13.05 5.79
N VAL A 161 5.97 13.61 4.69
CA VAL A 161 7.39 13.58 4.29
C VAL A 161 8.26 14.27 5.34
N ALA A 162 7.85 15.44 5.84
CA ALA A 162 8.56 16.14 6.92
C ALA A 162 8.63 15.30 8.21
N ASN A 163 7.53 14.64 8.59
CA ASN A 163 7.51 13.77 9.75
C ASN A 163 8.39 12.52 9.54
N ALA A 164 8.40 11.94 8.34
CA ALA A 164 9.27 10.81 8.00
C ALA A 164 10.76 11.19 8.01
N LYS A 165 11.13 12.33 7.39
CA LYS A 165 12.50 12.88 7.42
C LYS A 165 12.98 13.17 8.86
N ALA A 166 12.08 13.58 9.76
CA ALA A 166 12.39 13.81 11.16
C ALA A 166 12.47 12.53 12.02
N TYR A 167 11.76 11.49 11.64
CA TYR A 167 11.67 10.23 12.39
C TYR A 167 12.73 9.22 12.00
N LEU A 168 12.90 8.96 10.71
CA LEU A 168 13.77 7.88 10.20
C LEU A 168 15.21 7.95 10.70
N PRO A 169 15.86 9.14 10.81
CA PRO A 169 17.20 9.22 11.40
C PRO A 169 17.31 8.71 12.84
N LYS A 170 16.22 8.77 13.61
CA LYS A 170 16.15 8.35 15.01
C LYS A 170 15.79 6.87 15.18
N LEU A 171 15.39 6.20 14.10
CA LEU A 171 15.05 4.79 14.13
C LEU A 171 16.33 3.97 13.96
N ASP A 172 16.80 3.36 15.04
CA ASP A 172 18.03 2.54 15.03
C ASP A 172 17.77 1.11 14.56
N TRP A 173 16.60 0.57 14.85
CA TRP A 173 16.21 -0.81 14.55
C TRP A 173 14.90 -0.85 13.77
N PRO A 174 14.79 -1.66 12.70
CA PRO A 174 13.53 -1.83 11.98
C PRO A 174 12.56 -2.68 12.81
N ILE A 175 11.28 -2.45 12.62
CA ILE A 175 10.23 -3.28 13.16
C ILE A 175 9.89 -4.36 12.14
N ARG A 176 10.10 -5.63 12.50
CA ARG A 176 9.82 -6.80 11.67
C ARG A 176 8.63 -7.55 12.26
N CYS A 177 7.45 -7.21 11.78
CA CYS A 177 6.20 -7.85 12.22
C CYS A 177 5.16 -7.79 11.10
N GLY A 178 4.11 -8.60 11.20
CA GLY A 178 3.01 -8.63 10.23
C GLY A 178 1.92 -7.58 10.45
N PHE A 179 2.20 -6.47 11.14
CA PHE A 179 1.23 -5.46 11.58
C PHE A 179 1.60 -4.04 11.15
N HIS A 180 0.69 -3.08 11.45
CA HIS A 180 0.83 -1.65 11.13
C HIS A 180 2.19 -1.01 11.46
N PRO A 181 2.90 -1.35 12.58
CA PRO A 181 4.21 -0.77 12.85
C PRO A 181 5.35 -1.27 11.95
N GLU A 182 5.11 -2.27 11.10
CA GLU A 182 6.11 -2.85 10.18
C GLU A 182 6.84 -1.76 9.39
N THR A 183 8.15 -1.96 9.13
CA THR A 183 8.99 -0.89 8.58
C THR A 183 9.23 -1.03 7.07
N ALA A 184 9.29 -2.25 6.52
CA ALA A 184 9.71 -2.47 5.14
C ALA A 184 8.66 -2.01 4.12
N PHE A 185 7.38 -2.35 4.32
CA PHE A 185 6.30 -1.91 3.43
C PHE A 185 6.22 -0.38 3.34
N PRO A 186 6.17 0.38 4.47
CA PRO A 186 6.17 1.83 4.39
C PRO A 186 7.38 2.43 3.68
N LEU A 187 8.59 1.90 3.91
CA LEU A 187 9.78 2.36 3.19
C LEU A 187 9.65 2.14 1.68
N GLY A 188 9.11 1.00 1.25
CA GLY A 188 8.85 0.71 -0.17
C GLY A 188 7.88 1.72 -0.80
N GLN A 189 6.76 2.02 -0.11
CA GLN A 189 5.78 3.01 -0.57
C GLN A 189 6.37 4.43 -0.65
N MET A 190 7.19 4.81 0.34
CA MET A 190 7.86 6.10 0.36
C MET A 190 8.91 6.23 -0.75
N ILE A 191 9.65 5.16 -1.08
CA ILE A 191 10.56 5.13 -2.23
C ILE A 191 9.78 5.31 -3.54
N ASP A 192 8.67 4.60 -3.72
CA ASP A 192 7.82 4.74 -4.90
C ASP A 192 7.29 6.18 -5.03
N TRP A 193 6.90 6.81 -3.89
CA TRP A 193 6.44 8.20 -3.88
C TRP A 193 7.56 9.18 -4.24
N SER A 194 8.75 9.04 -3.64
CA SER A 194 9.88 9.94 -3.91
C SER A 194 10.31 9.88 -5.38
N ARG A 195 10.28 8.70 -6.00
CA ARG A 195 10.54 8.53 -7.43
C ARG A 195 9.47 9.18 -8.30
N ALA A 196 8.19 9.00 -7.94
CA ALA A 196 7.07 9.59 -8.67
C ALA A 196 7.05 11.13 -8.60
N THR A 197 7.60 11.72 -7.55
CA THR A 197 7.63 13.18 -7.33
C THR A 197 8.97 13.81 -7.65
N GLY A 198 10.04 13.02 -7.83
CA GLY A 198 11.41 13.51 -8.05
C GLY A 198 12.08 14.04 -6.77
N ASP A 199 11.62 13.66 -5.55
CA ASP A 199 12.30 14.02 -4.29
C ASP A 199 13.53 13.12 -4.06
N GLU A 200 14.62 13.43 -4.76
CA GLU A 200 15.88 12.67 -4.70
C GLU A 200 16.50 12.68 -3.30
N GLU A 201 16.34 13.76 -2.54
CA GLU A 201 16.86 13.85 -1.16
C GLU A 201 16.16 12.84 -0.25
N PHE A 202 14.83 12.77 -0.34
CA PHE A 202 14.05 11.81 0.43
C PHE A 202 14.33 10.38 -0.02
N GLU A 203 14.39 10.10 -1.33
CA GLU A 203 14.77 8.79 -1.84
C GLU A 203 16.12 8.33 -1.29
N LYS A 204 17.14 9.20 -1.30
CA LYS A 204 18.47 8.91 -0.77
C LYS A 204 18.42 8.52 0.71
N LEU A 205 17.66 9.26 1.54
CA LEU A 205 17.47 8.93 2.95
C LEU A 205 16.83 7.55 3.12
N LEU A 206 15.77 7.25 2.36
CA LEU A 206 15.05 5.98 2.41
C LEU A 206 15.94 4.80 2.01
N ILE A 207 16.71 4.93 0.93
CA ILE A 207 17.66 3.90 0.47
C ILE A 207 18.77 3.66 1.51
N VAL A 208 19.30 4.70 2.12
CA VAL A 208 20.30 4.58 3.19
C VAL A 208 19.73 3.81 4.37
N LYS A 209 18.51 4.14 4.81
CA LYS A 209 17.84 3.45 5.92
C LYS A 209 17.49 2.00 5.59
N ALA A 210 16.97 1.72 4.40
CA ALA A 210 16.69 0.36 3.96
C ALA A 210 17.95 -0.51 3.95
N ARG A 211 19.07 0.02 3.45
CA ARG A 211 20.36 -0.68 3.47
C ARG A 211 20.89 -0.87 4.89
N GLN A 212 20.77 0.14 5.76
CA GLN A 212 21.16 0.04 7.17
C GLN A 212 20.42 -1.10 7.86
N PHE A 213 19.11 -1.23 7.63
CA PHE A 213 18.26 -2.17 8.32
C PHE A 213 18.38 -3.60 7.78
N TYR A 214 18.45 -3.78 6.45
CA TYR A 214 18.15 -5.06 5.82
C TYR A 214 19.26 -5.64 4.95
N ARG A 215 20.29 -4.86 4.60
CA ARG A 215 21.38 -5.36 3.75
C ARG A 215 22.09 -6.58 4.36
N GLY A 216 22.17 -6.65 5.67
CA GLY A 216 22.84 -7.71 6.43
C GLY A 216 22.02 -8.98 6.65
N ASP A 217 20.72 -8.94 6.42
CA ASP A 217 19.81 -10.03 6.78
C ASP A 217 20.02 -11.27 5.90
N ARG A 218 19.98 -12.45 6.53
CA ARG A 218 20.27 -13.75 5.94
C ARG A 218 19.38 -14.81 6.55
N ALA A 219 19.09 -15.88 5.81
CA ALA A 219 18.39 -17.07 6.28
C ALA A 219 17.11 -16.72 7.07
N TYR A 220 16.22 -15.97 6.42
CA TYR A 220 14.96 -15.54 7.05
C TYR A 220 14.18 -16.74 7.62
N PRO A 221 13.70 -16.68 8.88
CA PRO A 221 13.08 -17.80 9.53
C PRO A 221 11.63 -18.02 9.06
N VAL A 222 11.45 -18.46 7.82
CA VAL A 222 10.15 -18.64 7.15
C VAL A 222 9.13 -19.48 7.96
N ARG A 223 9.60 -20.34 8.86
CA ARG A 223 8.74 -21.16 9.73
C ARG A 223 8.01 -20.37 10.81
N TYR A 224 8.38 -19.11 11.05
CA TYR A 224 7.72 -18.27 12.06
C TYR A 224 6.56 -17.47 11.49
N GLU A 225 6.35 -17.51 10.18
CA GLU A 225 5.18 -16.91 9.56
C GLU A 225 4.13 -17.97 9.17
N PRO A 226 2.83 -17.64 9.35
CA PRO A 226 2.33 -16.41 9.93
C PRO A 226 2.46 -16.40 11.47
N SER A 227 2.52 -15.22 12.06
CA SER A 227 2.17 -15.01 13.45
C SER A 227 0.65 -14.79 13.55
N GLY A 228 0.05 -15.19 14.65
CA GLY A 228 -1.38 -15.24 14.99
C GLY A 228 -2.39 -14.58 14.06
N ASN A 229 -2.26 -13.31 13.78
CA ASN A 229 -3.19 -12.49 12.98
C ASN A 229 -2.47 -11.45 12.11
N ASP A 230 -1.35 -11.84 11.52
CA ASP A 230 -0.62 -11.01 10.56
C ASP A 230 -1.50 -10.65 9.35
N PHE A 231 -1.37 -9.44 8.82
CA PHE A 231 -1.87 -9.05 7.50
C PHE A 231 -0.75 -8.70 6.52
N PHE A 232 0.48 -8.66 7.00
CA PHE A 232 1.70 -8.55 6.24
C PHE A 232 2.63 -9.74 6.48
N SER A 233 3.37 -10.14 5.45
CA SER A 233 4.55 -10.97 5.58
C SER A 233 5.78 -10.10 5.77
N ALA A 234 6.35 -10.09 6.97
CA ALA A 234 7.53 -9.26 7.26
C ALA A 234 8.70 -9.62 6.34
N GLY A 235 8.95 -10.92 6.11
CA GLY A 235 10.03 -11.36 5.22
C GLY A 235 9.80 -11.01 3.75
N LEU A 236 8.59 -11.18 3.24
CA LEU A 236 8.31 -10.84 1.84
C LEU A 236 8.25 -9.33 1.61
N ASN A 237 7.75 -8.53 2.57
CA ASN A 237 7.83 -7.07 2.48
C ASN A 237 9.27 -6.57 2.49
N GLU A 238 10.14 -7.19 3.30
CA GLU A 238 11.57 -6.89 3.29
C GLU A 238 12.19 -7.21 1.93
N ALA A 239 11.92 -8.40 1.39
CA ALA A 239 12.41 -8.79 0.07
C ALA A 239 11.88 -7.87 -1.05
N ASP A 240 10.60 -7.48 -0.99
CA ASP A 240 9.98 -6.56 -1.94
C ASP A 240 10.54 -5.13 -1.82
N LEU A 241 10.88 -4.66 -0.62
CA LEU A 241 11.60 -3.42 -0.42
C LEU A 241 13.00 -3.46 -1.06
N MET A 242 13.76 -4.54 -0.80
CA MET A 242 15.15 -4.60 -1.21
C MET A 242 15.36 -4.70 -2.72
N ARG A 243 14.38 -5.18 -3.51
CA ARG A 243 14.43 -5.09 -4.99
C ARG A 243 14.36 -3.64 -5.50
N ARG A 244 13.78 -2.70 -4.71
CA ARG A 244 13.79 -1.26 -5.04
C ARG A 244 15.12 -0.59 -4.73
N VAL A 245 15.93 -1.21 -3.88
CA VAL A 245 17.16 -0.64 -3.29
C VAL A 245 18.42 -1.13 -4.00
N PHE A 246 18.41 -2.35 -4.49
CA PHE A 246 19.54 -2.98 -5.16
C PHE A 246 19.39 -3.00 -6.68
N THR A 247 20.52 -3.10 -7.40
CA THR A 247 20.51 -3.52 -8.80
C THR A 247 20.08 -4.97 -8.92
N LYS A 248 19.58 -5.40 -10.06
CA LYS A 248 19.04 -6.76 -10.28
C LYS A 248 20.02 -7.86 -9.83
N ASP A 249 21.30 -7.76 -10.21
CA ASP A 249 22.30 -8.78 -9.86
C ASP A 249 22.64 -8.82 -8.37
N VAL A 250 22.71 -7.65 -7.72
CA VAL A 250 22.95 -7.55 -6.28
C VAL A 250 21.74 -8.05 -5.51
N TYR A 251 20.55 -7.73 -5.97
CA TYR A 251 19.30 -8.20 -5.39
C TYR A 251 19.18 -9.72 -5.43
N ARG A 252 19.40 -10.34 -6.58
CA ARG A 252 19.34 -11.80 -6.73
C ARG A 252 20.30 -12.52 -5.78
N LYS A 253 21.54 -12.03 -5.67
CA LYS A 253 22.54 -12.58 -4.72
C LYS A 253 22.12 -12.42 -3.28
N TRP A 254 21.61 -11.25 -2.91
CA TRP A 254 21.11 -10.98 -1.57
C TRP A 254 19.90 -11.86 -1.24
N LEU A 255 18.94 -11.98 -2.16
CA LEU A 255 17.72 -12.78 -1.99
C LEU A 255 18.02 -14.27 -1.81
N GLY A 256 18.98 -14.82 -2.54
CA GLY A 256 19.44 -16.21 -2.39
C GLY A 256 20.15 -16.49 -1.05
N LEU A 257 20.65 -15.45 -0.37
CA LEU A 257 21.17 -15.56 0.99
C LEU A 257 20.05 -15.32 2.03
N PHE A 258 19.05 -14.53 1.70
CA PHE A 258 17.89 -14.23 2.54
C PHE A 258 16.91 -15.41 2.56
N PHE A 259 16.60 -15.98 1.41
CA PHE A 259 15.87 -17.25 1.25
C PHE A 259 16.83 -18.31 0.66
N PRO A 260 17.60 -19.05 1.49
CA PRO A 260 18.55 -20.02 1.00
C PRO A 260 17.91 -21.03 0.06
N ALA A 261 18.55 -21.28 -1.10
CA ALA A 261 18.03 -22.09 -2.18
C ALA A 261 16.64 -21.66 -2.70
N PHE A 262 16.23 -20.42 -2.45
CA PHE A 262 14.89 -19.87 -2.73
C PHE A 262 13.75 -20.70 -2.11
N ASP A 263 14.05 -21.40 -1.02
CA ASP A 263 13.05 -22.15 -0.26
C ASP A 263 12.17 -21.17 0.54
N LEU A 264 10.90 -21.11 0.18
CA LEU A 264 9.89 -20.27 0.80
C LEU A 264 9.24 -20.93 2.03
N GLY A 265 9.46 -22.22 2.27
CA GLY A 265 8.87 -22.94 3.40
C GLY A 265 7.37 -22.64 3.58
N ASN A 266 6.98 -22.19 4.77
CA ASN A 266 5.58 -21.83 5.08
C ASN A 266 5.02 -20.69 4.21
N LEU A 267 5.89 -19.82 3.66
CA LEU A 267 5.44 -18.73 2.79
C LEU A 267 4.93 -19.23 1.43
N SER A 268 5.22 -20.48 1.03
CA SER A 268 4.82 -21.03 -0.25
C SER A 268 3.33 -21.45 -0.31
N GLN A 269 2.66 -21.52 0.84
CA GLN A 269 1.29 -21.99 0.97
C GLN A 269 0.36 -20.94 1.58
N PRO A 270 -0.87 -20.79 1.07
CA PRO A 270 -1.85 -19.90 1.64
C PRO A 270 -2.21 -20.25 3.08
N VAL A 271 -2.59 -19.24 3.83
CA VAL A 271 -3.09 -19.37 5.18
C VAL A 271 -4.61 -19.48 5.15
N SER A 272 -5.16 -20.47 5.86
CA SER A 272 -6.61 -20.60 6.07
C SER A 272 -7.06 -19.66 7.20
N VAL A 273 -8.28 -19.12 7.07
CA VAL A 273 -8.91 -18.26 8.08
C VAL A 273 -10.04 -19.02 8.74
N SER A 274 -9.97 -19.18 10.04
CA SER A 274 -10.95 -19.98 10.80
C SER A 274 -12.24 -19.21 11.10
N ASP A 275 -12.18 -17.90 11.23
CA ASP A 275 -13.34 -17.02 11.44
C ASP A 275 -13.18 -15.68 10.71
N LEU A 276 -13.98 -15.49 9.66
CA LEU A 276 -14.00 -14.26 8.85
C LEU A 276 -14.72 -13.09 9.53
N LYS A 277 -15.40 -13.32 10.66
CA LYS A 277 -16.10 -12.28 11.42
C LYS A 277 -15.26 -11.71 12.54
N ASP A 278 -14.23 -12.44 12.98
CA ASP A 278 -13.26 -11.93 13.96
C ASP A 278 -12.38 -10.87 13.34
N GLY A 279 -12.34 -9.67 13.96
CA GLY A 279 -11.64 -8.50 13.43
C GLY A 279 -10.11 -8.65 13.35
N HIS A 280 -9.52 -9.64 14.05
CA HIS A 280 -8.10 -9.95 13.98
C HIS A 280 -7.81 -11.14 13.06
N LEU A 281 -8.59 -12.25 13.16
CA LEU A 281 -8.35 -13.42 12.33
C LEU A 281 -8.57 -13.15 10.84
N VAL A 282 -9.48 -12.25 10.48
CA VAL A 282 -9.70 -11.80 9.09
C VAL A 282 -8.47 -11.12 8.48
N HIS A 283 -7.51 -10.67 9.29
CA HIS A 283 -6.21 -10.15 8.82
C HIS A 283 -5.47 -11.17 7.95
N LEU A 284 -5.61 -12.46 8.21
CA LEU A 284 -4.96 -13.52 7.43
C LEU A 284 -5.44 -13.57 5.95
N VAL A 285 -6.63 -13.06 5.64
CA VAL A 285 -7.06 -12.84 4.25
C VAL A 285 -6.15 -11.80 3.59
N GLY A 286 -5.92 -10.69 4.27
CA GLY A 286 -5.00 -9.63 3.84
C GLY A 286 -3.57 -10.12 3.70
N LEU A 287 -3.12 -11.01 4.58
CA LEU A 287 -1.80 -11.64 4.47
C LEU A 287 -1.65 -12.43 3.16
N ASN A 288 -2.67 -13.19 2.75
CA ASN A 288 -2.65 -13.88 1.46
C ASN A 288 -2.53 -12.89 0.30
N LEU A 289 -3.29 -11.80 0.31
CA LEU A 289 -3.18 -10.75 -0.70
C LEU A 289 -1.80 -10.08 -0.70
N ASN A 290 -1.26 -9.76 0.49
CA ASN A 290 0.09 -9.18 0.63
C ASN A 290 1.17 -10.12 0.08
N ARG A 291 1.14 -11.40 0.45
CA ARG A 291 2.08 -12.39 -0.06
C ARG A 291 2.01 -12.51 -1.58
N ALA A 292 0.82 -12.45 -2.16
CA ALA A 292 0.65 -12.49 -3.61
C ALA A 292 1.31 -11.31 -4.31
N TRP A 293 1.06 -10.06 -3.87
CA TRP A 293 1.66 -8.90 -4.57
C TRP A 293 3.16 -8.78 -4.35
N THR A 294 3.67 -9.08 -3.14
CA THR A 294 5.11 -9.03 -2.88
C THR A 294 5.86 -10.07 -3.69
N MET A 295 5.34 -11.30 -3.77
CA MET A 295 5.93 -12.37 -4.58
C MET A 295 5.93 -12.03 -6.08
N ARG A 296 4.86 -11.39 -6.60
CA ARG A 296 4.84 -10.90 -7.99
C ARG A 296 5.89 -9.82 -8.22
N GLY A 297 6.03 -8.89 -7.29
CA GLY A 297 7.06 -7.85 -7.35
C GLY A 297 8.47 -8.45 -7.31
N ILE A 298 8.72 -9.42 -6.42
CA ILE A 298 9.99 -10.16 -6.33
C ILE A 298 10.27 -10.89 -7.66
N ALA A 299 9.28 -11.61 -8.19
CA ALA A 299 9.37 -12.33 -9.46
C ALA A 299 9.72 -11.40 -10.64
N GLY A 300 9.22 -10.17 -10.64
CA GLY A 300 9.56 -9.15 -11.63
C GLY A 300 11.05 -8.76 -11.67
N ALA A 301 11.77 -9.01 -10.58
CA ALA A 301 13.22 -8.77 -10.48
C ALA A 301 14.08 -10.03 -10.70
N LEU A 302 13.47 -11.17 -11.04
CA LEU A 302 14.12 -12.46 -11.22
C LEU A 302 13.89 -13.01 -12.64
N ASP A 303 14.65 -14.04 -13.00
CA ASP A 303 14.50 -14.80 -14.25
C ASP A 303 14.47 -16.32 -13.97
N GLY A 304 14.07 -17.12 -14.97
CA GLY A 304 14.17 -18.58 -14.94
C GLY A 304 13.37 -19.24 -13.79
N GLU A 305 13.93 -20.31 -13.24
CA GLU A 305 13.28 -21.12 -12.20
C GLU A 305 12.99 -20.33 -10.92
N GLU A 306 13.88 -19.43 -10.54
CA GLU A 306 13.70 -18.60 -9.34
C GLU A 306 12.45 -17.74 -9.46
N LYS A 307 12.20 -17.13 -10.62
CA LYS A 307 10.97 -16.38 -10.92
C LYS A 307 9.72 -17.24 -10.77
N GLU A 308 9.76 -18.45 -11.32
CA GLU A 308 8.60 -19.37 -11.31
C GLU A 308 8.24 -19.82 -9.90
N ILE A 309 9.20 -20.03 -9.00
CA ILE A 309 8.96 -20.33 -7.58
C ILE A 309 8.03 -19.27 -6.95
N PHE A 310 8.36 -17.99 -7.14
CA PHE A 310 7.55 -16.90 -6.59
C PHE A 310 6.20 -16.76 -7.30
N LEU A 311 6.13 -16.93 -8.62
CA LEU A 311 4.87 -16.80 -9.37
C LEU A 311 3.87 -17.90 -9.00
N VAL A 312 4.32 -19.14 -8.87
CA VAL A 312 3.47 -20.28 -8.47
C VAL A 312 2.93 -20.07 -7.05
N ALA A 313 3.77 -19.62 -6.11
CA ALA A 313 3.30 -19.32 -4.76
C ALA A 313 2.33 -18.12 -4.76
N ALA A 314 2.66 -17.03 -5.49
CA ALA A 314 1.79 -15.85 -5.61
C ALA A 314 0.39 -16.21 -6.13
N GLN A 315 0.29 -17.08 -7.13
CA GLN A 315 -1.00 -17.51 -7.70
C GLN A 315 -1.88 -18.24 -6.67
N LYS A 316 -1.29 -19.09 -5.84
CA LYS A 316 -2.02 -19.79 -4.76
C LYS A 316 -2.55 -18.78 -3.72
N HIS A 317 -1.71 -17.87 -3.28
CA HIS A 317 -2.07 -16.84 -2.32
C HIS A 317 -3.13 -15.88 -2.85
N GLU A 318 -3.02 -15.47 -4.12
CA GLU A 318 -4.03 -14.65 -4.80
C GLU A 318 -5.39 -15.32 -4.79
N ALA A 319 -5.46 -16.58 -5.21
CA ALA A 319 -6.72 -17.34 -5.25
C ALA A 319 -7.36 -17.44 -3.85
N ALA A 320 -6.55 -17.69 -2.81
CA ALA A 320 -7.04 -17.79 -1.44
C ALA A 320 -7.51 -16.43 -0.89
N GLY A 321 -6.74 -15.35 -1.11
CA GLY A 321 -7.09 -14.02 -0.61
C GLY A 321 -8.32 -13.44 -1.29
N LEU A 322 -8.43 -13.56 -2.63
CA LEU A 322 -9.57 -13.04 -3.38
C LEU A 322 -10.89 -13.74 -3.05
N LYS A 323 -10.84 -15.05 -2.76
CA LYS A 323 -12.02 -15.83 -2.38
C LYS A 323 -12.76 -15.24 -1.19
N ASP A 324 -12.02 -14.75 -0.20
CA ASP A 324 -12.56 -14.31 1.09
C ASP A 324 -12.62 -12.76 1.24
N THR A 325 -12.33 -12.02 0.16
CA THR A 325 -12.36 -10.54 0.18
C THR A 325 -13.78 -9.98 0.38
N PHE A 326 -14.80 -10.62 -0.21
CA PHE A 326 -16.23 -10.29 -0.05
C PHE A 326 -16.88 -11.29 0.89
N SER A 327 -16.63 -11.14 2.19
CA SER A 327 -17.08 -12.08 3.23
C SER A 327 -18.47 -11.74 3.80
N GLY A 328 -19.04 -10.57 3.48
CA GLY A 328 -20.23 -10.01 4.11
C GLY A 328 -19.98 -9.48 5.52
N SER A 329 -18.73 -9.45 5.99
CA SER A 329 -18.35 -8.94 7.29
C SER A 329 -17.60 -7.60 7.19
N TYR A 330 -18.14 -6.57 7.84
CA TYR A 330 -17.50 -5.24 7.87
C TYR A 330 -16.08 -5.27 8.48
N ALA A 331 -15.80 -6.23 9.34
CA ALA A 331 -14.47 -6.41 9.95
C ALA A 331 -13.35 -6.59 8.90
N GLY A 332 -13.64 -7.25 7.79
CA GLY A 332 -12.71 -7.40 6.67
C GLY A 332 -12.96 -6.40 5.54
N GLU A 333 -14.21 -6.25 5.13
CA GLU A 333 -14.58 -5.52 3.92
C GLU A 333 -14.20 -4.04 3.92
N HIS A 334 -14.08 -3.38 5.09
CA HIS A 334 -13.70 -1.98 5.17
C HIS A 334 -12.25 -1.72 4.68
N TRP A 335 -11.41 -2.74 4.47
CA TRP A 335 -10.02 -2.58 4.04
C TRP A 335 -9.53 -3.62 3.02
N LEU A 336 -10.05 -4.88 3.05
CA LEU A 336 -9.60 -5.95 2.15
C LEU A 336 -9.78 -5.61 0.67
N GLY A 337 -10.83 -4.85 0.32
CA GLY A 337 -11.06 -4.39 -1.05
C GLY A 337 -9.87 -3.60 -1.60
N SER A 338 -9.23 -2.76 -0.79
CA SER A 338 -8.05 -2.00 -1.21
C SER A 338 -6.84 -2.90 -1.45
N PHE A 339 -6.64 -3.93 -0.65
CA PHE A 339 -5.57 -4.91 -0.84
C PHE A 339 -5.77 -5.73 -2.12
N ALA A 340 -7.02 -6.15 -2.38
CA ALA A 340 -7.36 -6.84 -3.61
C ALA A 340 -7.13 -5.96 -4.85
N VAL A 341 -7.55 -4.70 -4.82
CA VAL A 341 -7.31 -3.74 -5.90
C VAL A 341 -5.81 -3.46 -6.07
N TYR A 342 -5.04 -3.35 -4.99
CA TYR A 342 -3.59 -3.17 -5.04
C TYR A 342 -2.92 -4.32 -5.80
N LEU A 343 -3.28 -5.56 -5.45
CA LEU A 343 -2.79 -6.78 -6.12
C LEU A 343 -3.20 -6.83 -7.60
N LEU A 344 -4.51 -6.71 -7.88
CA LEU A 344 -5.08 -6.93 -9.21
C LEU A 344 -4.74 -5.86 -10.22
N THR A 345 -4.41 -4.66 -9.77
CA THR A 345 -3.98 -3.56 -10.65
C THR A 345 -2.46 -3.40 -10.74
N GLY A 346 -1.71 -4.37 -10.22
CA GLY A 346 -0.26 -4.45 -10.36
C GLY A 346 0.53 -3.33 -9.70
N VAL A 347 0.00 -2.74 -8.62
CA VAL A 347 0.69 -1.65 -7.92
C VAL A 347 1.97 -2.18 -7.27
N GLY A 348 3.10 -1.49 -7.52
CA GLY A 348 4.39 -1.85 -6.94
C GLY A 348 5.03 -3.15 -7.46
N GLN A 349 4.50 -3.72 -8.55
CA GLN A 349 5.01 -4.96 -9.17
C GLN A 349 6.04 -4.68 -10.26
#